data_ec7ad6bf613a473621ec3270538a9408
#
_entry.id   ec7ad6bf613a473621ec3270538a9408
#
_cell.length_a   1.000
_cell.length_b   1.000
_cell.length_c   1.000
_cell.angle_alpha   90.00
_cell.angle_beta   90.00
_cell.angle_gamma   90.00
#
_symmetry.space_group_name_H-M   'P 1'
#
loop_
_entity.id
_entity.type
_entity.pdbx_description
1 polymer ?
#
loop_
_entity_poly.entity_id
_entity_poly.type
_entity_poly.pdbx_seq_one_letter_code
_entity_poly.pdbx_strand_id
1 'polypeptide(L)'
;YEGKIFITQGFIGATENGVPTTMGRESSDFSAAVIGEAINASEIQIWTDVDGIFTADPRVISQAKYIAELTFEEALELADKGAKVLHPKTMLPAMERNIPIRIRNSKNKKSSGSLITSEIKQQNGAVSIAQKKDVILIRFSPFDKKNYPLLSEHISGLHAKYCISPLSQISDERGITFLFQHIPSVDFFIREISEIGQTEIQTNLSLISLVGRNILQ
;
A
#
# COMPACT_ATOMS: atom_id res chain seq x y z
N TYR A 1 -21.02 18.62 -23.41
CA TYR A 1 -21.48 17.20 -23.26
C TYR A 1 -22.49 17.01 -22.12
N GLU A 2 -23.25 18.07 -21.78
CA GLU A 2 -24.24 18.02 -20.70
C GLU A 2 -25.27 16.89 -20.92
N GLY A 3 -25.53 16.10 -19.86
CA GLY A 3 -26.51 15.03 -19.87
C GLY A 3 -26.10 13.73 -20.58
N LYS A 4 -24.86 13.59 -21.05
CA LYS A 4 -24.38 12.37 -21.71
C LYS A 4 -23.65 11.46 -20.70
N ILE A 5 -23.91 10.16 -20.81
CA ILE A 5 -23.18 9.11 -20.08
C ILE A 5 -22.19 8.48 -21.04
N PHE A 6 -20.91 8.45 -20.64
CA PHE A 6 -19.86 7.77 -21.39
C PHE A 6 -19.52 6.46 -20.69
N ILE A 7 -19.38 5.40 -21.47
CA ILE A 7 -18.98 4.08 -20.99
C ILE A 7 -17.65 3.74 -21.64
N THR A 8 -16.66 3.36 -20.83
CA THR A 8 -15.38 2.88 -21.29
C THR A 8 -14.93 1.70 -20.42
N GLN A 9 -13.97 0.94 -20.92
CA GLN A 9 -13.34 -0.14 -20.18
C GLN A 9 -12.15 0.37 -19.38
N GLY A 10 -11.91 -0.23 -18.22
CA GLY A 10 -10.67 -0.06 -17.46
C GLY A 10 -9.63 -1.10 -17.87
N PHE A 11 -8.45 -1.08 -17.21
CA PHE A 11 -7.36 -2.05 -17.37
C PHE A 11 -6.57 -1.93 -18.68
N ILE A 12 -7.15 -1.44 -19.75
CA ILE A 12 -6.52 -1.32 -21.08
C ILE A 12 -5.87 0.04 -21.22
N GLY A 13 -4.66 0.02 -21.75
CA GLY A 13 -3.90 1.20 -22.16
C GLY A 13 -3.40 1.05 -23.59
N ALA A 14 -2.63 2.01 -24.06
CA ALA A 14 -1.91 1.95 -25.32
C ALA A 14 -0.49 2.53 -25.14
N THR A 15 0.44 2.03 -25.94
CA THR A 15 1.76 2.66 -26.08
C THR A 15 1.64 3.97 -26.86
N GLU A 16 2.68 4.78 -26.84
CA GLU A 16 2.75 6.02 -27.65
C GLU A 16 2.49 5.76 -29.14
N ASN A 17 2.86 4.59 -29.64
CA ASN A 17 2.62 4.17 -31.02
C ASN A 17 1.22 3.57 -31.25
N GLY A 18 0.32 3.65 -30.26
CA GLY A 18 -1.06 3.16 -30.37
C GLY A 18 -1.22 1.65 -30.25
N VAL A 19 -0.18 0.90 -29.88
CA VAL A 19 -0.28 -0.55 -29.67
C VAL A 19 -1.02 -0.83 -28.35
N PRO A 20 -2.12 -1.62 -28.38
CA PRO A 20 -2.86 -1.97 -27.18
C PRO A 20 -1.97 -2.68 -26.14
N THR A 21 -2.12 -2.30 -24.89
CA THR A 21 -1.42 -2.91 -23.75
C THR A 21 -2.33 -2.96 -22.53
N THR A 22 -1.85 -3.53 -21.43
CA THR A 22 -2.56 -3.52 -20.15
C THR A 22 -1.86 -2.62 -19.14
N MET A 23 -2.63 -2.01 -18.25
CA MET A 23 -2.12 -1.14 -17.17
C MET A 23 -1.62 -1.93 -15.94
N GLY A 24 -1.63 -3.25 -16.01
CA GLY A 24 -1.25 -4.16 -14.93
C GLY A 24 -2.42 -4.72 -14.14
N ARG A 25 -2.14 -5.62 -13.19
CA ARG A 25 -3.17 -6.28 -12.39
C ARG A 25 -3.94 -5.24 -11.53
N GLU A 26 -5.26 -5.42 -11.40
CA GLU A 26 -6.14 -4.60 -10.57
C GLU A 26 -6.16 -3.11 -10.93
N SER A 27 -5.91 -2.77 -12.20
CA SER A 27 -5.76 -1.38 -12.65
C SER A 27 -7.06 -0.73 -13.15
N SER A 28 -8.22 -1.36 -13.03
CA SER A 28 -9.50 -0.72 -13.38
C SER A 28 -9.78 0.53 -12.52
N ASP A 29 -9.47 0.44 -11.23
CA ASP A 29 -9.59 1.58 -10.31
C ASP A 29 -8.61 2.69 -10.68
N PHE A 30 -7.38 2.32 -11.10
CA PHE A 30 -6.40 3.28 -11.59
C PHE A 30 -6.87 3.96 -12.90
N SER A 31 -7.49 3.21 -13.81
CA SER A 31 -8.10 3.79 -15.03
C SER A 31 -9.17 4.83 -14.69
N ALA A 32 -10.01 4.53 -13.69
CA ALA A 32 -11.03 5.47 -13.21
C ALA A 32 -10.40 6.75 -12.63
N ALA A 33 -9.31 6.61 -11.88
CA ALA A 33 -8.60 7.76 -11.31
C ALA A 33 -7.95 8.64 -12.37
N VAL A 34 -7.28 8.04 -13.37
CA VAL A 34 -6.67 8.77 -14.49
C VAL A 34 -7.72 9.49 -15.32
N ILE A 35 -8.85 8.84 -15.61
CA ILE A 35 -9.96 9.49 -16.34
C ILE A 35 -10.56 10.61 -15.50
N GLY A 36 -10.79 10.36 -14.19
CA GLY A 36 -11.30 11.37 -13.26
C GLY A 36 -10.42 12.61 -13.19
N GLU A 37 -9.11 12.43 -13.16
CA GLU A 37 -8.13 13.52 -13.22
C GLU A 37 -8.24 14.27 -14.56
N ALA A 38 -8.24 13.55 -15.69
CA ALA A 38 -8.24 14.14 -17.02
C ALA A 38 -9.47 15.02 -17.30
N ILE A 39 -10.62 14.65 -16.74
CA ILE A 39 -11.87 15.43 -16.89
C ILE A 39 -12.14 16.39 -15.72
N ASN A 40 -11.24 16.47 -14.75
CA ASN A 40 -11.39 17.23 -13.52
C ASN A 40 -12.74 16.93 -12.81
N ALA A 41 -12.95 15.63 -12.54
CA ALA A 41 -14.19 15.13 -11.95
C ALA A 41 -14.43 15.73 -10.55
N SER A 42 -15.67 15.89 -10.16
CA SER A 42 -16.05 16.35 -8.82
C SER A 42 -15.89 15.25 -7.75
N GLU A 43 -15.99 13.98 -8.14
CA GLU A 43 -15.79 12.81 -7.28
C GLU A 43 -15.48 11.59 -8.17
N ILE A 44 -14.60 10.70 -7.71
CA ILE A 44 -14.37 9.39 -8.30
C ILE A 44 -15.03 8.35 -7.41
N GLN A 45 -15.87 7.48 -7.96
CA GLN A 45 -16.51 6.41 -7.20
C GLN A 45 -15.98 5.04 -7.60
N ILE A 46 -15.46 4.30 -6.62
CA ILE A 46 -15.00 2.91 -6.79
C ILE A 46 -16.07 1.99 -6.18
N TRP A 47 -16.73 1.22 -7.03
CA TRP A 47 -17.75 0.28 -6.64
C TRP A 47 -17.17 -1.13 -6.52
N THR A 48 -17.21 -1.67 -5.31
CA THR A 48 -16.59 -2.96 -4.94
C THR A 48 -17.58 -3.83 -4.17
N ASP A 49 -17.12 -4.90 -3.55
CA ASP A 49 -17.94 -5.84 -2.76
C ASP A 49 -17.91 -5.58 -1.24
N VAL A 50 -17.23 -4.51 -0.81
CA VAL A 50 -17.17 -4.08 0.60
C VAL A 50 -17.90 -2.75 0.82
N ASP A 51 -18.43 -2.53 2.03
CA ASP A 51 -19.21 -1.31 2.36
C ASP A 51 -18.33 -0.06 2.47
N GLY A 52 -17.01 -0.21 2.52
CA GLY A 52 -16.05 0.88 2.67
C GLY A 52 -14.81 0.41 3.45
N ILE A 53 -14.15 1.35 4.11
CA ILE A 53 -12.95 1.12 4.92
C ILE A 53 -13.37 0.94 6.39
N PHE A 54 -12.68 0.05 7.11
CA PHE A 54 -12.98 -0.27 8.50
C PHE A 54 -11.76 -0.07 9.39
N THR A 55 -11.98 0.08 10.69
CA THR A 55 -10.93 0.21 11.71
C THR A 55 -10.04 -1.04 11.86
N ALA A 56 -10.45 -2.16 11.27
CA ALA A 56 -9.70 -3.40 11.09
C ALA A 56 -10.42 -4.25 10.03
N ASP A 57 -9.84 -5.36 9.58
CA ASP A 57 -10.53 -6.31 8.69
C ASP A 57 -11.74 -6.94 9.42
N PRO A 58 -12.98 -6.67 8.98
CA PRO A 58 -14.18 -7.19 9.68
C PRO A 58 -14.31 -8.71 9.61
N ARG A 59 -13.58 -9.37 8.70
CA ARG A 59 -13.53 -10.85 8.62
C ARG A 59 -12.67 -11.45 9.73
N VAL A 60 -11.77 -10.66 10.31
CA VAL A 60 -10.89 -11.06 11.42
C VAL A 60 -11.42 -10.51 12.74
N ILE A 61 -11.89 -9.28 12.77
CA ILE A 61 -12.37 -8.58 13.96
C ILE A 61 -13.81 -8.15 13.72
N SER A 62 -14.76 -8.89 14.27
CA SER A 62 -16.20 -8.61 14.09
C SER A 62 -16.68 -7.27 14.66
N GLN A 63 -15.91 -6.70 15.60
CA GLN A 63 -16.19 -5.39 16.20
C GLN A 63 -15.57 -4.22 15.39
N ALA A 64 -14.93 -4.51 14.24
CA ALA A 64 -14.38 -3.46 13.37
C ALA A 64 -15.48 -2.47 12.98
N LYS A 65 -15.18 -1.19 13.20
CA LYS A 65 -16.12 -0.10 12.92
C LYS A 65 -15.86 0.46 11.52
N TYR A 66 -16.91 0.88 10.88
CA TYR A 66 -16.85 1.58 9.62
C TYR A 66 -16.25 2.98 9.79
N ILE A 67 -15.40 3.38 8.84
CA ILE A 67 -14.77 4.69 8.77
C ILE A 67 -15.42 5.47 7.63
N ALA A 68 -16.10 6.56 7.97
CA ALA A 68 -16.84 7.37 6.99
C ALA A 68 -15.89 8.21 6.12
N GLU A 69 -14.82 8.75 6.73
CA GLU A 69 -13.88 9.66 6.06
C GLU A 69 -12.44 9.35 6.47
N LEU A 70 -11.52 9.41 5.50
CA LEU A 70 -10.07 9.31 5.68
C LEU A 70 -9.38 10.36 4.82
N THR A 71 -8.15 10.72 5.20
CA THR A 71 -7.29 11.47 4.27
C THR A 71 -6.61 10.54 3.28
N PHE A 72 -6.08 11.12 2.19
CA PHE A 72 -5.28 10.38 1.23
C PHE A 72 -4.05 9.73 1.90
N GLU A 73 -3.39 10.45 2.83
CA GLU A 73 -2.23 9.93 3.56
C GLU A 73 -2.58 8.72 4.40
N GLU A 74 -3.69 8.78 5.16
CA GLU A 74 -4.17 7.65 5.97
C GLU A 74 -4.54 6.44 5.10
N ALA A 75 -5.20 6.68 3.97
CA ALA A 75 -5.59 5.62 3.04
C ALA A 75 -4.37 4.98 2.33
N LEU A 76 -3.36 5.80 1.95
CA LEU A 76 -2.11 5.32 1.38
C LEU A 76 -1.33 4.48 2.39
N GLU A 77 -1.22 4.95 3.63
CA GLU A 77 -0.53 4.23 4.69
C GLU A 77 -1.22 2.90 5.01
N LEU A 78 -2.55 2.88 5.10
CA LEU A 78 -3.33 1.65 5.28
C LEU A 78 -3.08 0.65 4.14
N ALA A 79 -3.09 1.10 2.90
CA ALA A 79 -2.84 0.25 1.74
C ALA A 79 -1.40 -0.31 1.75
N ASP A 80 -0.40 0.49 2.07
CA ASP A 80 0.99 0.06 2.22
C ASP A 80 1.16 -0.99 3.34
N LYS A 81 0.47 -0.82 4.45
CA LYS A 81 0.50 -1.76 5.58
C LYS A 81 -0.36 -3.02 5.37
N GLY A 82 -1.01 -3.16 4.21
CA GLY A 82 -1.69 -4.38 3.78
C GLY A 82 -3.21 -4.39 3.96
N ALA A 83 -3.81 -3.26 4.31
CA ALA A 83 -5.25 -3.13 4.25
C ALA A 83 -5.71 -3.17 2.78
N LYS A 84 -6.72 -3.99 2.49
CA LYS A 84 -7.31 -4.08 1.15
C LYS A 84 -8.30 -2.93 0.93
N VAL A 85 -7.78 -1.73 0.74
CA VAL A 85 -8.56 -0.52 0.49
C VAL A 85 -8.58 -0.22 -1.01
N LEU A 86 -7.52 0.36 -1.50
CA LEU A 86 -7.22 0.64 -2.90
C LEU A 86 -5.72 0.46 -3.11
N HIS A 87 -5.33 0.17 -4.33
CA HIS A 87 -3.90 0.17 -4.65
C HIS A 87 -3.35 1.61 -4.54
N PRO A 88 -2.19 1.84 -3.89
CA PRO A 88 -1.64 3.20 -3.71
C PRO A 88 -1.59 4.03 -5.00
N LYS A 89 -1.19 3.43 -6.13
CA LYS A 89 -1.15 4.11 -7.43
C LYS A 89 -2.50 4.66 -7.89
N THR A 90 -3.61 4.04 -7.47
CA THR A 90 -4.96 4.52 -7.81
C THR A 90 -5.26 5.88 -7.17
N MET A 91 -4.70 6.15 -6.01
CA MET A 91 -4.99 7.39 -5.28
C MET A 91 -4.18 8.59 -5.78
N LEU A 92 -2.99 8.36 -6.39
CA LEU A 92 -2.08 9.45 -6.79
C LEU A 92 -2.70 10.48 -7.75
N PRO A 93 -3.35 10.10 -8.88
CA PRO A 93 -3.93 11.09 -9.79
C PRO A 93 -5.03 11.94 -9.13
N ALA A 94 -5.85 11.30 -8.30
CA ALA A 94 -6.91 11.98 -7.57
C ALA A 94 -6.35 12.94 -6.49
N MET A 95 -5.30 12.51 -5.79
CA MET A 95 -4.61 13.30 -4.75
C MET A 95 -3.97 14.57 -5.35
N GLU A 96 -3.30 14.47 -6.51
CA GLU A 96 -2.67 15.59 -7.19
C GLU A 96 -3.66 16.69 -7.58
N ARG A 97 -4.93 16.33 -7.85
CA ARG A 97 -6.00 17.25 -8.22
C ARG A 97 -7.00 17.53 -7.10
N ASN A 98 -6.78 16.99 -5.90
CA ASN A 98 -7.72 17.06 -4.78
C ASN A 98 -9.13 16.56 -5.13
N ILE A 99 -9.23 15.53 -5.99
CA ILE A 99 -10.50 14.91 -6.36
C ILE A 99 -10.83 13.83 -5.32
N PRO A 100 -11.94 13.95 -4.57
CA PRO A 100 -12.29 12.95 -3.58
C PRO A 100 -12.59 11.58 -4.21
N ILE A 101 -12.18 10.51 -3.55
CA ILE A 101 -12.49 9.13 -3.95
C ILE A 101 -13.49 8.56 -2.95
N ARG A 102 -14.60 8.00 -3.43
CA ARG A 102 -15.60 7.32 -2.61
C ARG A 102 -15.63 5.83 -2.92
N ILE A 103 -15.40 5.01 -1.90
CA ILE A 103 -15.50 3.55 -1.98
C ILE A 103 -16.89 3.14 -1.60
N ARG A 104 -17.62 2.44 -2.47
CA ARG A 104 -19.00 2.04 -2.30
C ARG A 104 -19.22 0.56 -2.57
N ASN A 105 -20.23 -0.01 -1.91
CA ASN A 105 -20.61 -1.39 -2.14
C ASN A 105 -21.65 -1.51 -3.28
N SER A 106 -21.30 -2.28 -4.31
CA SER A 106 -22.19 -2.53 -5.45
C SER A 106 -23.44 -3.33 -5.08
N LYS A 107 -23.37 -4.13 -3.98
CA LYS A 107 -24.48 -4.92 -3.46
C LYS A 107 -25.31 -4.17 -2.40
N ASN A 108 -24.74 -3.15 -1.75
CA ASN A 108 -25.40 -2.35 -0.72
C ASN A 108 -25.42 -0.86 -1.12
N LYS A 109 -26.33 -0.51 -2.01
CA LYS A 109 -26.51 0.86 -2.52
C LYS A 109 -26.91 1.88 -1.47
N LYS A 110 -27.42 1.43 -0.29
CA LYS A 110 -27.83 2.32 0.82
C LYS A 110 -26.61 2.78 1.64
N SER A 111 -25.48 2.08 1.57
CA SER A 111 -24.25 2.53 2.24
C SER A 111 -23.74 3.81 1.59
N SER A 112 -23.40 4.81 2.39
CA SER A 112 -22.78 6.06 1.93
C SER A 112 -21.36 5.84 1.40
N GLY A 113 -20.72 4.73 1.79
CA GLY A 113 -19.34 4.42 1.43
C GLY A 113 -18.31 5.32 2.13
N SER A 114 -17.06 4.89 2.21
CA SER A 114 -15.97 5.69 2.77
C SER A 114 -15.48 6.74 1.78
N LEU A 115 -15.31 7.97 2.24
CA LEU A 115 -14.75 9.07 1.48
C LEU A 115 -13.26 9.24 1.78
N ILE A 116 -12.44 9.30 0.75
CA ILE A 116 -11.02 9.65 0.84
C ILE A 116 -10.85 11.05 0.25
N THR A 117 -10.27 11.96 1.01
CA THR A 117 -10.13 13.38 0.63
C THR A 117 -8.84 13.97 1.17
N SER A 118 -8.46 15.17 0.74
CA SER A 118 -7.25 15.85 1.20
C SER A 118 -7.35 16.32 2.65
N GLU A 119 -8.53 16.76 3.08
CA GLU A 119 -8.75 17.31 4.43
C GLU A 119 -10.02 16.74 5.05
N ILE A 120 -9.93 16.36 6.31
CA ILE A 120 -11.08 16.01 7.16
C ILE A 120 -11.05 16.85 8.42
N LYS A 121 -12.23 17.22 8.90
CA LYS A 121 -12.38 17.97 10.17
C LYS A 121 -12.15 17.05 11.36
N GLN A 122 -10.93 16.44 11.50
CA GLN A 122 -10.87 15.46 12.55
C GLN A 122 -9.55 15.21 13.25
N GLN A 123 -9.77 14.69 14.33
CA GLN A 123 -9.26 13.95 15.49
C GLN A 123 -7.86 13.38 15.28
N ASN A 124 -6.95 13.70 16.20
CA ASN A 124 -5.72 12.98 16.44
C ASN A 124 -6.04 11.58 17.01
N GLY A 125 -5.19 10.63 16.74
CA GLY A 125 -5.25 9.28 17.29
C GLY A 125 -5.33 8.18 16.23
N ALA A 126 -5.52 6.95 16.70
CA ALA A 126 -5.59 5.78 15.86
C ALA A 126 -6.86 5.74 15.02
N VAL A 127 -6.71 5.51 13.73
CA VAL A 127 -7.81 5.40 12.77
C VAL A 127 -8.10 3.94 12.46
N SER A 128 -7.07 3.15 12.18
CA SER A 128 -7.23 1.76 11.78
C SER A 128 -6.02 0.89 12.11
N ILE A 129 -6.25 -0.42 12.14
CA ILE A 129 -5.22 -1.45 12.28
C ILE A 129 -5.17 -2.25 10.98
N ALA A 130 -3.98 -2.33 10.37
CA ALA A 130 -3.71 -3.18 9.24
C ALA A 130 -2.89 -4.41 9.65
N GLN A 131 -3.11 -5.54 8.98
CA GLN A 131 -2.35 -6.77 9.16
C GLN A 131 -1.76 -7.21 7.83
N LYS A 132 -0.47 -7.52 7.84
CA LYS A 132 0.21 -8.19 6.72
C LYS A 132 0.71 -9.55 7.21
N LYS A 133 0.21 -10.62 6.61
CA LYS A 133 0.58 -12.02 6.91
C LYS A 133 1.82 -12.42 6.11
N ASP A 134 2.35 -13.60 6.42
CA ASP A 134 3.50 -14.19 5.72
C ASP A 134 4.71 -13.24 5.69
N VAL A 135 5.01 -12.67 6.85
CA VAL A 135 6.17 -11.80 7.05
C VAL A 135 7.34 -12.62 7.55
N ILE A 136 8.52 -12.32 7.04
CA ILE A 136 9.80 -12.86 7.48
C ILE A 136 10.62 -11.74 8.14
N LEU A 137 11.18 -12.05 9.31
CA LEU A 137 12.13 -11.19 10.00
C LEU A 137 13.52 -11.76 9.80
N ILE A 138 14.46 -10.94 9.36
CA ILE A 138 15.85 -11.29 9.14
C ILE A 138 16.71 -10.35 9.98
N ARG A 139 17.43 -10.90 10.96
CA ARG A 139 18.50 -10.17 11.65
C ARG A 139 19.82 -10.51 10.99
N PHE A 140 20.50 -9.51 10.52
CA PHE A 140 21.76 -9.62 9.83
C PHE A 140 22.86 -8.92 10.61
N SER A 141 23.95 -9.64 10.93
CA SER A 141 25.13 -9.12 11.61
C SER A 141 26.34 -9.30 10.69
N PRO A 142 26.91 -8.23 10.12
CA PRO A 142 28.04 -8.35 9.19
C PRO A 142 29.29 -8.86 9.88
N PHE A 143 30.11 -9.65 9.17
CA PHE A 143 31.41 -10.11 9.67
C PHE A 143 32.39 -8.95 9.80
N ASP A 144 32.37 -8.00 8.86
CA ASP A 144 33.15 -6.76 8.93
C ASP A 144 32.28 -5.56 9.28
N LYS A 145 32.38 -5.11 10.54
CA LYS A 145 31.64 -3.95 11.04
C LYS A 145 32.27 -2.61 10.69
N LYS A 146 33.50 -2.58 10.14
CA LYS A 146 34.24 -1.33 9.88
C LYS A 146 33.79 -0.63 8.60
N ASN A 147 33.10 -1.32 7.70
CA ASN A 147 32.80 -0.83 6.34
C ASN A 147 31.29 -0.62 6.11
N TYR A 148 30.61 -0.04 7.07
CA TYR A 148 29.14 0.17 7.04
C TYR A 148 28.61 0.90 5.78
N PRO A 149 29.29 1.94 5.22
CA PRO A 149 28.84 2.59 4.00
C PRO A 149 28.80 1.65 2.79
N LEU A 150 29.87 0.88 2.57
CA LEU A 150 29.92 -0.12 1.48
C LEU A 150 28.90 -1.24 1.67
N LEU A 151 28.64 -1.64 2.91
CA LEU A 151 27.60 -2.61 3.23
C LEU A 151 26.20 -2.08 2.85
N SER A 152 25.90 -0.84 3.18
CA SER A 152 24.62 -0.21 2.85
C SER A 152 24.39 -0.12 1.34
N GLU A 153 25.43 0.24 0.59
CA GLU A 153 25.40 0.26 -0.88
C GLU A 153 25.18 -1.14 -1.46
N HIS A 154 25.92 -2.13 -0.93
CA HIS A 154 25.77 -3.54 -1.36
C HIS A 154 24.34 -4.06 -1.11
N ILE A 155 23.78 -3.84 0.09
CA ILE A 155 22.41 -4.23 0.43
C ILE A 155 21.40 -3.54 -0.49
N SER A 156 21.57 -2.25 -0.75
CA SER A 156 20.71 -1.50 -1.68
C SER A 156 20.80 -2.06 -3.11
N GLY A 157 21.98 -2.48 -3.53
CA GLY A 157 22.20 -3.17 -4.80
C GLY A 157 21.46 -4.52 -4.87
N LEU A 158 21.47 -5.29 -3.77
CA LEU A 158 20.73 -6.55 -3.69
C LEU A 158 19.21 -6.33 -3.71
N HIS A 159 18.69 -5.30 -3.05
CA HIS A 159 17.28 -4.93 -3.13
C HIS A 159 16.86 -4.64 -4.57
N ALA A 160 17.67 -3.87 -5.29
CA ALA A 160 17.43 -3.59 -6.72
C ALA A 160 17.54 -4.84 -7.59
N LYS A 161 18.59 -5.66 -7.39
CA LYS A 161 18.83 -6.90 -8.13
C LYS A 161 17.67 -7.88 -8.07
N TYR A 162 17.07 -8.04 -6.89
CA TYR A 162 15.97 -8.97 -6.65
C TYR A 162 14.58 -8.32 -6.70
N CYS A 163 14.51 -7.03 -7.02
CA CYS A 163 13.27 -6.25 -7.05
C CYS A 163 12.46 -6.39 -5.76
N ILE A 164 13.13 -6.34 -4.60
CA ILE A 164 12.52 -6.43 -3.27
C ILE A 164 12.65 -5.10 -2.52
N SER A 165 11.65 -4.83 -1.69
CA SER A 165 11.67 -3.71 -0.75
C SER A 165 11.28 -4.21 0.63
N PRO A 166 12.04 -3.88 1.69
CA PRO A 166 11.65 -4.25 3.04
C PRO A 166 10.41 -3.47 3.48
N LEU A 167 9.53 -4.12 4.24
CA LEU A 167 8.40 -3.48 4.93
C LEU A 167 8.89 -2.55 6.04
N SER A 168 10.03 -2.90 6.63
CA SER A 168 10.75 -2.11 7.63
C SER A 168 12.21 -2.53 7.64
N GLN A 169 13.09 -1.56 7.89
CA GLN A 169 14.51 -1.79 8.10
C GLN A 169 14.97 -0.96 9.29
N ILE A 170 15.62 -1.60 10.24
CA ILE A 170 16.16 -0.96 11.45
C ILE A 170 17.63 -1.34 11.53
N SER A 171 18.50 -0.35 11.70
CA SER A 171 19.92 -0.53 11.89
C SER A 171 20.33 -0.12 13.29
N ASP A 172 21.10 -0.95 13.97
CA ASP A 172 21.66 -0.70 15.29
C ASP A 172 23.13 -1.15 15.35
N GLU A 173 23.77 -1.07 16.53
CA GLU A 173 25.18 -1.48 16.73
C GLU A 173 25.45 -2.98 16.48
N ARG A 174 24.40 -3.81 16.50
CA ARG A 174 24.51 -5.26 16.27
C ARG A 174 24.42 -5.63 14.80
N GLY A 175 23.73 -4.80 14.00
CA GLY A 175 23.53 -5.04 12.58
C GLY A 175 22.27 -4.43 12.03
N ILE A 176 21.63 -5.14 11.09
CA ILE A 176 20.43 -4.67 10.41
C ILE A 176 19.33 -5.71 10.59
N THR A 177 18.16 -5.24 11.00
CA THR A 177 16.96 -6.06 11.05
C THR A 177 16.04 -5.66 9.89
N PHE A 178 15.68 -6.61 9.07
CA PHE A 178 14.75 -6.45 7.96
C PHE A 178 13.43 -7.16 8.24
N LEU A 179 12.34 -6.55 7.82
CA LEU A 179 11.04 -7.19 7.69
C LEU A 179 10.65 -7.21 6.22
N PHE A 180 10.38 -8.37 5.66
CA PHE A 180 9.89 -8.52 4.29
C PHE A 180 8.57 -9.26 4.26
N GLN A 181 7.77 -9.00 3.21
CA GLN A 181 6.78 -9.98 2.75
C GLN A 181 7.55 -11.19 2.25
N HIS A 182 7.22 -12.40 2.73
CA HIS A 182 7.90 -13.62 2.30
C HIS A 182 7.51 -13.96 0.86
N ILE A 183 8.41 -13.71 -0.06
CA ILE A 183 8.32 -14.03 -1.48
C ILE A 183 9.63 -14.71 -1.92
N PRO A 184 9.64 -15.53 -2.98
CA PRO A 184 10.84 -16.27 -3.39
C PRO A 184 12.09 -15.42 -3.62
N SER A 185 11.93 -14.17 -4.05
CA SER A 185 13.06 -13.25 -4.24
C SER A 185 13.80 -12.94 -2.94
N VAL A 186 13.13 -12.98 -1.81
CA VAL A 186 13.74 -12.76 -0.48
C VAL A 186 14.69 -13.91 -0.10
N ASP A 187 14.39 -15.13 -0.53
CA ASP A 187 15.28 -16.28 -0.25
C ASP A 187 16.63 -16.14 -0.98
N PHE A 188 16.65 -15.55 -2.18
CA PHE A 188 17.89 -15.23 -2.88
C PHE A 188 18.67 -14.13 -2.16
N PHE A 189 18.00 -13.08 -1.70
CA PHE A 189 18.62 -12.02 -0.89
C PHE A 189 19.27 -12.59 0.37
N ILE A 190 18.57 -13.47 1.10
CA ILE A 190 19.10 -14.13 2.31
C ILE A 190 20.39 -14.89 2.01
N ARG A 191 20.45 -15.63 0.92
CA ARG A 191 21.65 -16.37 0.54
C ARG A 191 22.86 -15.43 0.35
N GLU A 192 22.66 -14.33 -0.40
CA GLU A 192 23.73 -13.36 -0.67
C GLU A 192 24.24 -12.69 0.62
N ILE A 193 23.35 -12.23 1.49
CA ILE A 193 23.78 -11.58 2.74
C ILE A 193 24.42 -12.57 3.73
N SER A 194 24.07 -13.86 3.65
CA SER A 194 24.66 -14.90 4.50
C SER A 194 26.13 -15.19 4.14
N GLU A 195 26.59 -14.80 2.96
CA GLU A 195 27.99 -14.89 2.57
C GLU A 195 28.86 -13.82 3.25
N ILE A 196 28.28 -12.69 3.65
CA ILE A 196 28.98 -11.53 4.20
C ILE A 196 28.66 -11.24 5.67
N GLY A 197 27.81 -12.06 6.29
CA GLY A 197 27.44 -11.91 7.70
C GLY A 197 26.64 -13.08 8.23
N GLN A 198 26.39 -13.05 9.54
CA GLN A 198 25.51 -14.00 10.20
C GLN A 198 24.07 -13.57 10.06
N THR A 199 23.18 -14.51 9.72
CA THR A 199 21.75 -14.28 9.57
C THR A 199 20.94 -15.11 10.56
N GLU A 200 20.00 -14.48 11.26
CA GLU A 200 18.96 -15.15 12.04
C GLU A 200 17.61 -14.88 11.39
N ILE A 201 16.82 -15.93 11.15
CA ILE A 201 15.59 -15.85 10.37
C ILE A 201 14.41 -16.33 11.19
N GLN A 202 13.33 -15.55 11.21
CA GLN A 202 12.04 -15.94 11.76
C GLN A 202 10.97 -15.85 10.68
N THR A 203 10.26 -16.93 10.43
CA THR A 203 9.20 -17.03 9.41
C THR A 203 7.82 -17.15 10.06
N ASN A 204 6.77 -17.17 9.23
CA ASN A 204 5.37 -17.29 9.66
C ASN A 204 4.94 -16.18 10.64
N LEU A 205 5.48 -14.98 10.47
CA LEU A 205 5.11 -13.82 11.27
C LEU A 205 3.96 -13.06 10.65
N SER A 206 3.32 -12.23 11.46
CA SER A 206 2.38 -11.19 10.99
C SER A 206 2.86 -9.83 11.47
N LEU A 207 2.87 -8.87 10.55
CA LEU A 207 3.07 -7.46 10.89
C LEU A 207 1.71 -6.84 11.19
N ILE A 208 1.57 -6.25 12.39
CA ILE A 208 0.41 -5.45 12.77
C ILE A 208 0.85 -3.99 12.78
N SER A 209 0.15 -3.16 12.03
CA SER A 209 0.42 -1.72 11.92
C SER A 209 -0.77 -0.93 12.42
N LEU A 210 -0.51 0.05 13.27
CA LEU A 210 -1.50 1.02 13.70
C LEU A 210 -1.34 2.27 12.84
N VAL A 211 -2.40 2.70 12.17
CA VAL A 211 -2.43 3.87 11.30
C VAL A 211 -3.29 4.95 11.92
N GLY A 212 -2.83 6.19 11.86
CA GLY A 212 -3.55 7.36 12.38
C GLY A 212 -2.63 8.57 12.52
N ARG A 213 -3.17 9.67 13.04
CA ARG A 213 -2.46 10.95 13.21
C ARG A 213 -1.98 11.12 14.62
N ASN A 214 -0.74 11.64 14.77
CA ASN A 214 -0.14 11.97 16.07
C ASN A 214 -0.23 10.80 17.09
N ILE A 215 -0.02 9.57 16.63
CA ILE A 215 -0.15 8.36 17.45
C ILE A 215 0.96 8.28 18.53
N LEU A 216 2.10 8.93 18.30
CA LEU A 216 3.29 8.90 19.17
C LEU A 216 3.43 10.12 20.08
N GLN A 217 2.37 10.88 20.29
CA GLN A 217 2.33 11.99 21.22
C GLN A 217 1.82 11.56 22.58
#